data_c9d62d40836fed376e5c1f591e491f78
#
_entry.id   c9d62d40836fed376e5c1f591e491f78
#
_cell.length_a   1.000
_cell.length_b   1.000
_cell.length_c   1.000
_cell.angle_alpha   90.00
_cell.angle_beta   90.00
_cell.angle_gamma   90.00
#
_symmetry.space_group_name_H-M   'P 1'
#
loop_
_entity.id
_entity.type
_entity.pdbx_description
1 polymer ?
#
loop_
_entity_poly.entity_id
_entity_poly.type
_entity_poly.pdbx_seq_one_letter_code
_entity_poly.pdbx_strand_id
1 'polypeptide(L)'
;GVPICEGGLPMIYHGRDDSRCRNKFRCPAIAKKGVVCPLEKYCSSSPYGRTVYTKTEDNPRFFTVVPRNTKQWQLVMNQRTSIERINKHVLRDCGIENNGVRTRGRINVWITMAMMVIHLKAQYKYRIHEQKEVK
;
A
#
# COMPACT_ATOMS: atom_id res chain seq x y z
N GLY A 1 -5.66 -12.71 0.45
CA GLY A 1 -6.88 -11.92 0.49
C GLY A 1 -7.58 -11.72 -0.86
N VAL A 2 -7.05 -12.31 -1.94
CA VAL A 2 -7.72 -12.35 -3.24
C VAL A 2 -8.41 -13.69 -3.41
N PRO A 3 -9.72 -13.71 -3.68
CA PRO A 3 -10.43 -14.96 -3.95
C PRO A 3 -9.87 -15.65 -5.19
N ILE A 4 -9.84 -16.97 -5.13
CA ILE A 4 -9.50 -17.84 -6.27
C ILE A 4 -10.81 -18.37 -6.85
N CYS A 5 -10.99 -18.32 -8.17
CA CYS A 5 -12.16 -18.88 -8.82
C CYS A 5 -12.08 -20.42 -8.90
N GLU A 6 -13.18 -21.09 -9.27
CA GLU A 6 -13.23 -22.55 -9.43
C GLU A 6 -12.21 -23.09 -10.44
N GLY A 7 -11.83 -22.29 -11.43
CA GLY A 7 -10.77 -22.62 -12.39
C GLY A 7 -9.35 -22.36 -11.88
N GLY A 8 -9.15 -22.13 -10.57
CA GLY A 8 -7.83 -21.92 -9.98
C GLY A 8 -7.19 -20.56 -10.27
N LEU A 9 -7.90 -19.62 -10.91
CA LEU A 9 -7.36 -18.32 -11.28
C LEU A 9 -7.66 -17.27 -10.21
N PRO A 10 -6.71 -16.36 -9.87
CA PRO A 10 -6.95 -15.27 -8.94
C PRO A 10 -7.95 -14.28 -9.54
N MET A 11 -9.00 -13.96 -8.81
CA MET A 11 -10.04 -13.03 -9.25
C MET A 11 -9.53 -11.59 -9.28
N ILE A 12 -10.12 -10.77 -10.16
CA ILE A 12 -9.71 -9.37 -10.33
C ILE A 12 -10.60 -8.47 -9.48
N TYR A 13 -9.96 -7.60 -8.69
CA TYR A 13 -10.66 -6.56 -7.94
C TYR A 13 -11.40 -5.60 -8.87
N HIS A 14 -12.69 -5.38 -8.61
CA HIS A 14 -13.56 -4.56 -9.44
C HIS A 14 -14.14 -3.34 -8.72
N GLY A 15 -13.84 -3.17 -7.45
CA GLY A 15 -14.31 -2.04 -6.65
C GLY A 15 -14.82 -2.46 -5.28
N ARG A 16 -15.22 -1.47 -4.49
CA ARG A 16 -15.76 -1.63 -3.15
C ARG A 16 -17.19 -1.09 -3.11
N ASP A 17 -18.03 -1.81 -2.41
CA ASP A 17 -19.38 -1.40 -2.01
C ASP A 17 -19.31 -0.94 -0.56
N ASP A 18 -19.21 0.38 -0.35
CA ASP A 18 -19.03 0.95 0.97
C ASP A 18 -20.30 0.84 1.84
N SER A 19 -21.48 0.86 1.21
CA SER A 19 -22.76 0.70 1.93
C SER A 19 -22.87 -0.66 2.63
N ARG A 20 -22.23 -1.70 2.08
CA ARG A 20 -22.22 -3.07 2.58
C ARG A 20 -20.85 -3.51 3.08
N CYS A 21 -19.89 -2.61 3.21
CA CYS A 21 -18.51 -2.85 3.67
C CYS A 21 -17.83 -4.07 3.00
N ARG A 22 -18.03 -4.25 1.68
CA ARG A 22 -17.54 -5.42 0.95
C ARG A 22 -16.77 -5.06 -0.32
N ASN A 23 -15.74 -5.84 -0.62
CA ASN A 23 -15.00 -5.76 -1.86
C ASN A 23 -15.62 -6.68 -2.91
N LYS A 24 -15.68 -6.21 -4.17
CA LYS A 24 -16.20 -6.96 -5.32
C LYS A 24 -15.04 -7.45 -6.17
N PHE A 25 -15.07 -8.74 -6.47
CA PHE A 25 -14.11 -9.39 -7.37
C PHE A 25 -14.84 -10.01 -8.55
N ARG A 26 -14.23 -10.01 -9.73
CA ARG A 26 -14.78 -10.53 -10.97
C ARG A 26 -13.92 -11.63 -11.56
N CYS A 27 -14.54 -12.45 -12.41
CA CYS A 27 -13.87 -13.48 -13.19
C CYS A 27 -12.70 -12.89 -14.00
N PRO A 28 -11.46 -13.43 -13.87
CA PRO A 28 -10.30 -12.91 -14.59
C PRO A 28 -10.39 -13.12 -16.11
N ALA A 29 -10.99 -14.21 -16.58
CA ALA A 29 -11.12 -14.51 -18.00
C ALA A 29 -12.05 -13.53 -18.76
N ILE A 30 -12.97 -12.87 -18.05
CA ILE A 30 -13.86 -11.86 -18.64
C ILE A 30 -13.34 -10.45 -18.41
N ALA A 31 -12.77 -10.20 -17.22
CA ALA A 31 -12.29 -8.88 -16.85
C ALA A 31 -10.97 -8.49 -17.52
N LYS A 32 -10.18 -9.46 -18.00
CA LYS A 32 -8.88 -9.21 -18.63
C LYS A 32 -8.75 -10.00 -19.94
N LYS A 33 -8.45 -9.30 -21.03
CA LYS A 33 -8.17 -9.94 -22.34
C LYS A 33 -6.93 -10.85 -22.23
N GLY A 34 -6.99 -12.02 -22.87
CA GLY A 34 -5.86 -12.95 -22.94
C GLY A 34 -5.77 -13.97 -21.77
N VAL A 35 -6.69 -13.93 -20.82
CA VAL A 35 -6.76 -14.95 -19.78
C VAL A 35 -7.70 -16.06 -20.23
N VAL A 36 -7.16 -17.27 -20.39
CA VAL A 36 -7.95 -18.46 -20.76
C VAL A 36 -8.52 -19.09 -19.50
N CYS A 37 -9.84 -19.36 -19.50
CA CYS A 37 -10.49 -20.06 -18.41
C CYS A 37 -10.39 -21.58 -18.63
N PRO A 38 -9.80 -22.35 -17.69
CA PRO A 38 -9.70 -23.81 -17.84
C PRO A 38 -11.05 -24.53 -17.78
N LEU A 39 -12.09 -23.87 -17.26
CA LEU A 39 -13.46 -24.40 -17.18
C LEU A 39 -14.36 -23.88 -18.31
N GLU A 40 -13.82 -23.28 -19.36
CA GLU A 40 -14.56 -22.78 -20.54
C GLU A 40 -15.83 -21.97 -20.21
N LYS A 41 -15.82 -21.28 -19.06
CA LYS A 41 -16.93 -20.48 -18.52
C LYS A 41 -18.13 -21.25 -17.95
N TYR A 42 -18.05 -22.57 -17.74
CA TYR A 42 -19.14 -23.34 -17.15
C TYR A 42 -19.50 -22.94 -15.71
N CYS A 43 -18.64 -22.20 -15.01
CA CYS A 43 -18.89 -21.77 -13.63
C CYS A 43 -19.97 -20.68 -13.48
N SER A 44 -20.40 -20.03 -14.56
CA SER A 44 -21.43 -18.98 -14.53
C SER A 44 -22.06 -18.77 -15.90
N SER A 45 -23.38 -18.74 -15.95
CA SER A 45 -24.16 -18.38 -17.14
C SER A 45 -24.18 -16.88 -17.44
N SER A 46 -23.67 -16.05 -16.50
CA SER A 46 -23.67 -14.60 -16.63
C SER A 46 -22.62 -14.11 -17.65
N PRO A 47 -22.96 -13.17 -18.55
CA PRO A 47 -22.01 -12.57 -19.47
C PRO A 47 -20.88 -11.83 -18.75
N TYR A 48 -21.08 -11.43 -17.49
CA TYR A 48 -20.06 -10.79 -16.63
C TYR A 48 -19.17 -11.80 -15.91
N GLY A 49 -19.44 -13.10 -16.02
CA GLY A 49 -18.78 -14.15 -15.31
C GLY A 49 -19.09 -14.17 -13.81
N ARG A 50 -18.40 -15.05 -13.09
CA ARG A 50 -18.57 -15.19 -11.64
C ARG A 50 -18.10 -13.93 -10.91
N THR A 51 -18.92 -13.49 -9.98
CA THR A 51 -18.60 -12.38 -9.07
C THR A 51 -18.59 -12.88 -7.64
N VAL A 52 -17.55 -12.53 -6.88
CA VAL A 52 -17.39 -12.88 -5.46
C VAL A 52 -17.25 -11.59 -4.64
N TYR A 53 -17.87 -11.58 -3.48
CA TYR A 53 -17.78 -10.50 -2.52
C TYR A 53 -17.06 -10.97 -1.26
N THR A 54 -16.16 -10.14 -0.73
CA THR A 54 -15.48 -10.40 0.54
C THR A 54 -15.77 -9.27 1.51
N LYS A 55 -16.24 -9.59 2.71
CA LYS A 55 -16.47 -8.60 3.76
C LYS A 55 -15.23 -8.44 4.63
N THR A 56 -14.89 -7.20 4.95
CA THR A 56 -13.75 -6.89 5.82
C THR A 56 -13.98 -7.41 7.25
N GLU A 57 -15.27 -7.44 7.70
CA GLU A 57 -15.66 -7.93 9.02
C GLU A 57 -15.37 -9.41 9.23
N ASP A 58 -15.51 -10.24 8.19
CA ASP A 58 -15.31 -11.69 8.28
C ASP A 58 -13.86 -12.04 8.68
N ASN A 59 -12.89 -11.35 8.11
CA ASN A 59 -11.48 -11.50 8.49
C ASN A 59 -10.68 -10.26 8.05
N PRO A 60 -10.46 -9.27 8.95
CA PRO A 60 -9.79 -8.02 8.59
C PRO A 60 -8.33 -8.19 8.18
N ARG A 61 -7.68 -9.30 8.56
CA ARG A 61 -6.30 -9.61 8.15
C ARG A 61 -6.20 -10.03 6.69
N PHE A 62 -7.19 -10.78 6.19
CA PHE A 62 -7.23 -11.28 4.81
C PHE A 62 -8.01 -10.33 3.89
N PHE A 63 -9.15 -9.84 4.35
CA PHE A 63 -10.06 -9.01 3.57
C PHE A 63 -9.91 -7.53 3.97
N THR A 64 -8.78 -6.95 3.62
CA THR A 64 -8.49 -5.55 3.93
C THR A 64 -9.40 -4.61 3.14
N VAL A 65 -9.63 -3.40 3.68
CA VAL A 65 -10.42 -2.34 3.02
C VAL A 65 -9.88 -2.05 1.63
N VAL A 66 -8.56 -1.95 1.51
CA VAL A 66 -7.85 -1.82 0.22
C VAL A 66 -7.18 -3.16 -0.08
N PRO A 67 -7.59 -3.88 -1.13
CA PRO A 67 -6.98 -5.17 -1.49
C PRO A 67 -5.50 -5.05 -1.83
N ARG A 68 -4.70 -6.00 -1.36
CA ARG A 68 -3.22 -5.95 -1.39
C ARG A 68 -2.59 -5.91 -2.78
N ASN A 69 -3.22 -6.42 -3.81
CA ASN A 69 -2.72 -6.41 -5.19
C ASN A 69 -3.27 -5.25 -6.03
N THR A 70 -3.75 -4.19 -5.40
CA THR A 70 -4.15 -2.97 -6.09
C THR A 70 -3.01 -1.93 -6.07
N LYS A 71 -2.98 -1.06 -7.09
CA LYS A 71 -2.07 0.09 -7.11
C LYS A 71 -2.25 1.00 -5.90
N GLN A 72 -3.50 1.16 -5.43
CA GLN A 72 -3.82 1.96 -4.25
C GLN A 72 -3.16 1.39 -2.99
N TRP A 73 -3.18 0.06 -2.79
CA TRP A 73 -2.48 -0.57 -1.68
C TRP A 73 -0.97 -0.34 -1.74
N GLN A 74 -0.38 -0.45 -2.95
CA GLN A 74 1.04 -0.18 -3.15
C GLN A 74 1.42 1.25 -2.73
N LEU A 75 0.60 2.25 -3.08
CA LEU A 75 0.82 3.64 -2.69
C LEU A 75 0.79 3.81 -1.16
N VAL A 76 -0.18 3.21 -0.48
CA VAL A 76 -0.27 3.25 0.99
C VAL A 76 0.94 2.56 1.63
N MET A 77 1.37 1.41 1.11
CA MET A 77 2.56 0.71 1.62
C MET A 77 3.85 1.48 1.38
N ASN A 78 3.99 2.16 0.24
CA ASN A 78 5.13 3.02 -0.04
C ASN A 78 5.23 4.19 0.96
N GLN A 79 4.09 4.78 1.35
CA GLN A 79 4.06 5.82 2.40
C GLN A 79 4.53 5.27 3.75
N ARG A 80 4.08 4.08 4.15
CA ARG A 80 4.55 3.40 5.36
C ARG A 80 6.07 3.21 5.36
N THR A 81 6.62 2.69 4.26
CA THR A 81 8.06 2.49 4.11
C THR A 81 8.83 3.81 4.21
N SER A 82 8.27 4.91 3.72
CA SER A 82 8.87 6.25 3.84
C SER A 82 8.95 6.71 5.30
N ILE A 83 7.91 6.47 6.09
CA ILE A 83 7.90 6.77 7.53
C ILE A 83 8.95 5.93 8.27
N GLU A 84 9.06 4.65 7.96
CA GLU A 84 10.06 3.76 8.57
C GLU A 84 11.50 4.21 8.23
N ARG A 85 11.75 4.69 7.00
CA ARG A 85 13.03 5.28 6.60
C ARG A 85 13.35 6.55 7.38
N ILE A 86 12.37 7.44 7.56
CA ILE A 86 12.55 8.67 8.35
C ILE A 86 12.86 8.30 9.80
N ASN A 87 12.13 7.38 10.40
CA ASN A 87 12.39 6.92 11.75
C ASN A 87 13.81 6.35 11.89
N LYS A 88 14.27 5.54 10.94
CA LYS A 88 15.66 5.06 10.92
C LYS A 88 16.66 6.20 10.87
N HIS A 89 16.46 7.21 10.02
CA HIS A 89 17.32 8.39 9.96
C HIS A 89 17.35 9.16 11.28
N VAL A 90 16.19 9.39 11.88
CA VAL A 90 16.10 10.09 13.17
C VAL A 90 16.80 9.31 14.29
N LEU A 91 16.52 8.03 14.40
CA LEU A 91 17.00 7.20 15.50
C LEU A 91 18.49 6.84 15.37
N ARG A 92 18.89 6.35 14.20
CA ARG A 92 20.26 5.84 13.97
C ARG A 92 21.22 6.89 13.45
N ASP A 93 20.88 7.52 12.32
CA ASP A 93 21.83 8.41 11.63
C ASP A 93 22.00 9.74 12.36
N CYS A 94 20.99 10.20 13.13
CA CYS A 94 21.08 11.34 14.03
C CYS A 94 21.46 10.93 15.47
N GLY A 95 21.69 9.64 15.74
CA GLY A 95 22.25 9.15 17.01
C GLY A 95 21.32 9.25 18.21
N ILE A 96 19.99 9.34 18.01
CA ILE A 96 19.05 9.49 19.14
C ILE A 96 19.00 8.24 20.01
N GLU A 97 19.13 7.04 19.41
CA GLU A 97 19.17 5.76 20.16
C GLU A 97 20.39 5.66 21.09
N ASN A 98 21.52 6.28 20.73
CA ASN A 98 22.78 6.20 21.47
C ASN A 98 22.99 7.37 22.44
N ASN A 99 22.03 8.27 22.51
CA ASN A 99 22.12 9.43 23.40
C ASN A 99 21.82 9.03 24.85
N GLY A 100 22.76 9.23 25.74
CA GLY A 100 22.58 9.11 27.18
C GLY A 100 21.59 10.11 27.81
N VAL A 101 20.81 10.79 26.98
CA VAL A 101 19.83 11.81 27.38
C VAL A 101 18.56 11.13 27.87
N ARG A 102 18.27 11.26 29.17
CA ARG A 102 17.14 10.56 29.81
C ARG A 102 15.90 11.44 30.04
N THR A 103 15.98 12.77 29.85
CA THR A 103 14.82 13.64 30.12
C THR A 103 14.02 13.91 28.85
N ARG A 104 12.68 13.83 28.98
CA ARG A 104 11.74 14.05 27.86
C ARG A 104 12.00 15.39 27.13
N GLY A 105 12.27 16.46 27.85
CA GLY A 105 12.55 17.75 27.25
C GLY A 105 13.77 17.75 26.35
N ARG A 106 14.88 17.15 26.82
CA ARG A 106 16.12 17.04 26.02
C ARG A 106 15.94 16.14 24.80
N ILE A 107 15.21 15.02 24.94
CA ILE A 107 14.90 14.12 23.82
C ILE A 107 14.10 14.89 22.75
N ASN A 108 13.10 15.69 23.14
CA ASN A 108 12.33 16.50 22.19
C ASN A 108 13.20 17.51 21.43
N VAL A 109 14.13 18.17 22.09
CA VAL A 109 15.08 19.08 21.43
C VAL A 109 15.93 18.35 20.40
N TRP A 110 16.46 17.18 20.74
CA TRP A 110 17.23 16.36 19.82
C TRP A 110 16.43 15.90 18.60
N ILE A 111 15.19 15.43 18.82
CA ILE A 111 14.28 15.03 17.72
C ILE A 111 14.00 16.23 16.81
N THR A 112 13.73 17.40 17.39
CA THR A 112 13.49 18.62 16.62
C THR A 112 14.69 19.02 15.77
N MET A 113 15.90 18.99 16.33
CA MET A 113 17.13 19.25 15.59
C MET A 113 17.36 18.23 14.46
N ALA A 114 17.15 16.95 14.74
CA ALA A 114 17.26 15.89 13.73
C ALA A 114 16.28 16.10 12.56
N MET A 115 15.03 16.44 12.87
CA MET A 115 14.02 16.75 11.84
C MET A 115 14.40 17.99 11.02
N MET A 116 14.94 19.05 11.63
CA MET A 116 15.44 20.22 10.90
C MET A 116 16.56 19.85 9.92
N VAL A 117 17.51 19.02 10.35
CA VAL A 117 18.60 18.54 9.46
C VAL A 117 18.07 17.72 8.29
N ILE A 118 17.10 16.86 8.53
CA ILE A 118 16.46 16.06 7.48
C ILE A 118 15.75 16.96 6.47
N HIS A 119 14.99 17.97 6.95
CA HIS A 119 14.33 18.94 6.08
C HIS A 119 15.31 19.76 5.25
N LEU A 120 16.38 20.27 5.85
CA LEU A 120 17.41 21.02 5.14
C LEU A 120 18.09 20.17 4.05
N LYS A 121 18.41 18.91 4.35
CA LYS A 121 18.96 17.97 3.37
C LYS A 121 17.98 17.70 2.21
N ALA A 122 16.69 17.57 2.51
CA ALA A 122 15.66 17.36 1.48
C ALA A 122 15.52 18.60 0.58
N GLN A 123 15.45 19.80 1.16
CA GLN A 123 15.40 21.06 0.40
C GLN A 123 16.64 21.27 -0.47
N TYR A 124 17.82 20.97 0.05
CA TYR A 124 19.07 21.08 -0.70
C TYR A 124 19.08 20.14 -1.91
N LYS A 125 18.68 18.89 -1.72
CA LYS A 125 18.56 17.92 -2.83
C LYS A 125 17.55 18.38 -3.88
N TYR A 126 16.41 18.90 -3.46
CA TYR A 126 15.39 19.42 -4.37
C TYR A 126 15.92 20.56 -5.24
N ARG A 127 16.60 21.56 -4.63
CA ARG A 127 17.20 22.68 -5.36
C ARG A 127 18.28 22.24 -6.37
N ILE A 128 19.11 21.24 -6.02
CA ILE A 128 20.11 20.71 -6.95
C ILE A 128 19.42 20.01 -8.14
N HIS A 129 18.31 19.32 -7.90
CA HIS A 129 17.57 18.64 -8.96
C HIS A 129 16.96 19.65 -9.94
N GLU A 130 16.32 20.69 -9.42
CA GLU A 130 15.79 21.79 -10.24
C GLU A 130 16.86 22.44 -11.12
N GLN A 131 18.06 22.71 -10.57
CA GLN A 131 19.16 23.30 -11.33
C GLN A 131 19.71 22.41 -12.44
N LYS A 132 19.52 21.09 -12.35
CA LYS A 132 19.93 20.12 -13.38
C LYS A 132 18.91 19.97 -14.50
N GLU A 133 17.63 20.20 -14.22
CA GLU A 133 16.57 20.12 -15.22
C GLU A 133 16.47 21.38 -16.08
N VAL A 134 17.03 22.51 -15.64
CA VAL A 134 17.06 23.80 -16.35
C VAL A 134 18.27 23.94 -17.28
N LYS A 135 19.19 22.98 -17.29
CA LYS A 135 20.32 22.91 -18.22
C LYS A 135 20.11 21.85 -19.30
#